data_598e0acb1335aa7bed47770c39317ef6
#
_entry.id   598e0acb1335aa7bed47770c39317ef6
#
_cell.length_a   1.000
_cell.length_b   1.000
_cell.length_c   1.000
_cell.angle_alpha   90.00
_cell.angle_beta   90.00
_cell.angle_gamma   90.00
#
_symmetry.space_group_name_H-M   'P 1'
#
loop_
_entity.id
_entity.type
_entity.pdbx_description
1 polymer ?
#
loop_
_entity_poly.entity_id
_entity_poly.type
_entity_poly.pdbx_seq_one_letter_code
_entity_poly.pdbx_strand_id
1 'polypeptide(L)'
;MRTVRRIAARPPLIALVLLGLALTCGAVVGRASDASTVTIRLVAVPVSSRTVDVEPKNQINPGDKIYGESILRNAVPQFGKPRGAVVGRDSEVGTLVSSQALVLTGVARLPGGTLRLKGKQTLNDLAFSIPVVGGTGRFARARGKCQVQVRGATITNTYRLVLP
;
A
#
# COMPACT_ATOMS: atom_id res chain seq x y z
N MET A 1 -48.04 90.06 7.24
CA MET A 1 -48.42 88.94 8.11
C MET A 1 -47.97 87.61 7.53
N ARG A 2 -46.87 87.11 8.01
CA ARG A 2 -46.42 85.73 7.64
C ARG A 2 -45.79 85.13 8.90
N THR A 3 -46.44 84.10 9.38
CA THR A 3 -46.08 83.33 10.57
C THR A 3 -44.99 82.35 10.21
N VAL A 4 -43.80 82.49 10.80
CA VAL A 4 -42.68 81.58 10.64
C VAL A 4 -42.76 80.48 11.71
N ARG A 5 -43.03 79.27 11.32
CA ARG A 5 -42.98 78.10 12.21
C ARG A 5 -41.53 77.67 12.37
N ARG A 6 -41.01 77.60 13.54
CA ARG A 6 -39.74 77.00 13.90
C ARG A 6 -39.86 75.47 13.90
N ILE A 7 -39.06 74.84 13.08
CA ILE A 7 -38.90 73.37 13.08
C ILE A 7 -37.81 73.03 14.07
N ALA A 8 -38.15 72.26 15.08
CA ALA A 8 -37.20 71.73 16.08
C ALA A 8 -36.37 70.60 15.46
N ALA A 9 -35.06 70.76 15.51
CA ALA A 9 -34.12 69.73 15.09
C ALA A 9 -34.07 68.62 16.15
N ARG A 10 -34.27 67.37 15.72
CA ARG A 10 -34.06 66.16 16.51
C ARG A 10 -32.59 65.76 16.37
N PRO A 11 -31.92 65.32 17.49
CA PRO A 11 -30.56 64.79 17.37
C PRO A 11 -30.54 63.41 16.76
N PRO A 12 -29.48 63.03 16.01
CA PRO A 12 -29.36 61.66 15.44
C PRO A 12 -28.98 60.67 16.54
N LEU A 13 -29.75 59.60 16.66
CA LEU A 13 -29.39 58.41 17.42
C LEU A 13 -28.19 57.74 16.76
N ILE A 14 -27.06 57.75 17.46
CA ILE A 14 -25.89 56.96 17.07
C ILE A 14 -26.21 55.50 17.49
N ALA A 15 -26.58 54.68 16.50
CA ALA A 15 -26.71 53.25 16.68
C ALA A 15 -25.27 52.61 16.70
N LEU A 16 -24.88 52.22 17.89
CA LEU A 16 -23.64 51.47 18.12
C LEU A 16 -23.85 50.01 17.62
N VAL A 17 -23.38 49.72 16.40
CA VAL A 17 -23.37 48.38 15.88
C VAL A 17 -22.16 47.65 16.46
N LEU A 18 -22.38 46.85 17.49
CA LEU A 18 -21.41 45.87 17.99
C LEU A 18 -21.33 44.71 16.98
N LEU A 19 -20.30 44.75 16.14
CA LEU A 19 -19.97 43.67 15.22
C LEU A 19 -19.32 42.53 16.03
N GLY A 20 -20.14 41.59 16.50
CA GLY A 20 -19.68 40.36 17.14
C GLY A 20 -18.92 39.49 16.11
N LEU A 21 -17.58 39.48 16.23
CA LEU A 21 -16.72 38.57 15.48
C LEU A 21 -16.90 37.17 16.07
N ALA A 22 -17.85 36.39 15.55
CA ALA A 22 -17.94 34.97 15.84
C ALA A 22 -16.75 34.26 15.16
N LEU A 23 -15.69 33.95 15.93
CA LEU A 23 -14.68 32.99 15.55
C LEU A 23 -15.37 31.61 15.44
N THR A 24 -15.83 31.26 14.26
CA THR A 24 -16.16 29.87 13.94
C THR A 24 -14.84 29.09 13.88
N CYS A 25 -14.48 28.47 14.99
CA CYS A 25 -13.45 27.44 15.02
C CYS A 25 -13.99 26.28 14.14
N GLY A 26 -13.67 26.33 12.84
CA GLY A 26 -13.96 25.26 11.91
C GLY A 26 -13.13 24.05 12.34
N ALA A 27 -13.75 23.14 13.09
CA ALA A 27 -13.20 21.81 13.30
C ALA A 27 -13.04 21.19 11.88
N VAL A 28 -11.78 21.13 11.41
CA VAL A 28 -11.43 20.31 10.25
C VAL A 28 -11.68 18.87 10.71
N VAL A 29 -12.88 18.38 10.48
CA VAL A 29 -13.19 16.95 10.59
C VAL A 29 -12.38 16.29 9.48
N GLY A 30 -11.16 15.85 9.85
CA GLY A 30 -10.38 14.99 9.00
C GLY A 30 -11.25 13.79 8.66
N ARG A 31 -11.71 13.70 7.39
CA ARG A 31 -12.33 12.50 6.89
C ARG A 31 -11.33 11.38 7.13
N ALA A 32 -11.64 10.49 8.07
CA ALA A 32 -10.99 9.21 8.13
C ALA A 32 -11.21 8.58 6.74
N SER A 33 -10.11 8.41 6.00
CA SER A 33 -10.17 7.72 4.71
C SER A 33 -10.64 6.31 5.03
N ASP A 34 -11.83 5.94 4.56
CA ASP A 34 -12.35 4.60 4.77
C ASP A 34 -11.36 3.59 4.18
N ALA A 35 -10.77 2.78 5.05
CA ALA A 35 -9.80 1.79 4.66
C ALA A 35 -10.47 0.79 3.71
N SER A 36 -10.01 0.74 2.46
CA SER A 36 -10.55 -0.17 1.45
C SER A 36 -9.82 -1.50 1.44
N THR A 37 -10.57 -2.60 1.37
CA THR A 37 -9.98 -3.93 1.20
C THR A 37 -9.88 -4.28 -0.28
N VAL A 38 -8.67 -4.62 -0.74
CA VAL A 38 -8.39 -4.98 -2.13
C VAL A 38 -7.76 -6.37 -2.19
N THR A 39 -8.26 -7.19 -3.12
CA THR A 39 -7.65 -8.49 -3.44
C THR A 39 -7.04 -8.45 -4.83
N ILE A 40 -5.74 -8.79 -4.93
CA ILE A 40 -5.01 -8.90 -6.20
C ILE A 40 -4.55 -10.35 -6.35
N ARG A 41 -4.85 -10.97 -7.49
CA ARG A 41 -4.48 -12.38 -7.80
C ARG A 41 -3.59 -12.43 -9.01
N LEU A 42 -2.38 -12.96 -8.83
CA LEU A 42 -1.34 -13.01 -9.86
C LEU A 42 -0.78 -14.42 -10.01
N VAL A 43 -0.33 -14.72 -11.20
CA VAL A 43 0.56 -15.86 -11.47
C VAL A 43 1.95 -15.28 -11.63
N ALA A 44 2.89 -15.75 -10.82
CA ALA A 44 4.30 -15.42 -10.93
C ALA A 44 4.98 -16.47 -11.84
N VAL A 45 5.68 -15.99 -12.86
CA VAL A 45 6.46 -16.81 -13.79
C VAL A 45 7.93 -16.48 -13.53
N PRO A 46 8.69 -17.37 -12.88
CA PRO A 46 10.12 -17.17 -12.62
C PRO A 46 10.89 -16.91 -13.92
N VAL A 47 11.78 -15.92 -13.91
CA VAL A 47 12.63 -15.56 -15.06
C VAL A 47 14.12 -15.63 -14.71
N SER A 48 14.48 -15.47 -13.45
CA SER A 48 15.84 -15.67 -12.98
C SER A 48 15.87 -16.16 -11.52
N SER A 49 16.92 -16.91 -11.20
CA SER A 49 17.24 -17.29 -9.82
C SER A 49 18.75 -17.36 -9.67
N ARG A 50 19.27 -16.90 -8.53
CA ARG A 50 20.68 -16.93 -8.20
C ARG A 50 20.87 -17.18 -6.71
N THR A 51 21.76 -18.11 -6.39
CA THR A 51 22.16 -18.37 -5.00
C THR A 51 23.54 -17.76 -4.73
N VAL A 52 23.71 -17.15 -3.59
CA VAL A 52 24.99 -16.75 -3.01
C VAL A 52 25.21 -17.59 -1.78
N ASP A 53 26.17 -18.50 -1.88
CA ASP A 53 26.53 -19.50 -0.89
C ASP A 53 27.67 -18.95 -0.03
N VAL A 54 27.50 -18.94 1.29
CA VAL A 54 28.53 -18.54 2.25
C VAL A 54 29.33 -19.77 2.70
N GLU A 55 30.47 -19.55 3.37
CA GLU A 55 31.31 -20.67 3.88
C GLU A 55 30.64 -21.40 5.06
N PRO A 56 30.76 -22.74 5.16
CA PRO A 56 31.39 -23.65 4.19
C PRO A 56 30.50 -23.88 2.96
N LYS A 57 31.13 -23.83 1.77
CA LYS A 57 30.41 -23.95 0.49
C LYS A 57 29.78 -25.31 0.28
N ASN A 58 28.75 -25.36 -0.62
CA ASN A 58 28.00 -26.55 -0.99
C ASN A 58 27.18 -27.17 0.16
N GLN A 59 26.85 -26.37 1.14
CA GLN A 59 25.95 -26.73 2.24
C GLN A 59 24.90 -25.64 2.39
N ILE A 60 23.79 -25.98 3.03
CA ILE A 60 22.74 -24.98 3.37
C ILE A 60 23.13 -24.31 4.69
N ASN A 61 23.57 -23.06 4.63
CA ASN A 61 24.08 -22.33 5.77
C ASN A 61 23.23 -21.11 6.12
N PRO A 62 23.13 -20.74 7.41
CA PRO A 62 22.66 -19.41 7.76
C PRO A 62 23.55 -18.34 7.10
N GLY A 63 22.90 -17.35 6.45
CA GLY A 63 23.58 -16.31 5.67
C GLY A 63 23.53 -16.51 4.16
N ASP A 64 23.27 -17.73 3.67
CA ASP A 64 23.04 -17.97 2.24
C ASP A 64 21.90 -17.12 1.75
N LYS A 65 22.02 -16.63 0.50
CA LYS A 65 21.00 -15.78 -0.12
C LYS A 65 20.50 -16.37 -1.42
N ILE A 66 19.21 -16.41 -1.57
CA ILE A 66 18.53 -16.81 -2.79
C ILE A 66 17.85 -15.58 -3.36
N TYR A 67 18.23 -15.17 -4.56
CA TYR A 67 17.61 -14.07 -5.30
C TYR A 67 16.69 -14.67 -6.35
N GLY A 68 15.50 -14.10 -6.48
CA GLY A 68 14.51 -14.47 -7.47
C GLY A 68 13.93 -13.25 -8.18
N GLU A 69 13.59 -13.43 -9.45
CA GLU A 69 12.80 -12.46 -10.22
C GLU A 69 11.71 -13.20 -10.98
N SER A 70 10.52 -12.61 -11.05
CA SER A 70 9.40 -13.18 -11.80
C SER A 70 8.65 -12.11 -12.59
N ILE A 71 8.04 -12.55 -13.71
CA ILE A 71 7.03 -11.78 -14.41
C ILE A 71 5.68 -12.07 -13.77
N LEU A 72 4.92 -11.01 -13.45
CA LEU A 72 3.61 -11.12 -12.85
C LEU A 72 2.52 -11.00 -13.92
N ARG A 73 1.65 -12.01 -14.00
CA ARG A 73 0.51 -12.07 -14.90
C ARG A 73 -0.80 -12.07 -14.14
N ASN A 74 -1.84 -11.48 -14.69
CA ASN A 74 -3.18 -11.53 -14.12
C ASN A 74 -3.68 -12.99 -14.02
N ALA A 75 -4.05 -13.43 -12.81
CA ALA A 75 -4.76 -14.70 -12.62
C ALA A 75 -6.26 -14.59 -12.94
N VAL A 76 -6.81 -13.39 -12.81
CA VAL A 76 -8.18 -12.98 -13.17
C VAL A 76 -8.12 -11.61 -13.87
N PRO A 77 -9.15 -11.17 -14.61
CA PRO A 77 -9.16 -9.82 -15.18
C PRO A 77 -9.04 -8.75 -14.08
N GLN A 78 -8.00 -7.90 -14.16
CA GLN A 78 -7.72 -6.80 -13.21
C GLN A 78 -6.73 -5.79 -13.82
N PHE A 79 -6.58 -4.62 -13.23
CA PHE A 79 -5.78 -3.51 -13.77
C PHE A 79 -6.18 -3.09 -15.20
N GLY A 80 -7.46 -3.23 -15.56
CA GLY A 80 -7.93 -2.95 -16.92
C GLY A 80 -7.39 -3.92 -17.99
N LYS A 81 -6.84 -5.09 -17.60
CA LYS A 81 -6.25 -6.08 -18.49
C LYS A 81 -6.85 -7.46 -18.27
N PRO A 82 -6.93 -8.31 -19.31
CA PRO A 82 -7.50 -9.64 -19.20
C PRO A 82 -6.61 -10.59 -18.36
N ARG A 83 -7.16 -11.76 -18.04
CA ARG A 83 -6.41 -12.89 -17.48
C ARG A 83 -5.21 -13.24 -18.39
N GLY A 84 -4.06 -13.57 -17.80
CA GLY A 84 -2.82 -13.93 -18.50
C GLY A 84 -1.98 -12.73 -18.95
N ALA A 85 -2.55 -11.51 -18.99
CA ALA A 85 -1.79 -10.32 -19.36
C ALA A 85 -0.67 -10.04 -18.36
N VAL A 86 0.49 -9.61 -18.85
CA VAL A 86 1.59 -9.12 -18.01
C VAL A 86 1.18 -7.80 -17.37
N VAL A 87 1.31 -7.74 -16.05
CA VAL A 87 0.96 -6.56 -15.25
C VAL A 87 2.09 -6.07 -14.36
N GLY A 88 3.20 -6.79 -14.30
CA GLY A 88 4.31 -6.34 -13.47
C GLY A 88 5.46 -7.33 -13.40
N ARG A 89 6.34 -7.05 -12.45
CA ARG A 89 7.48 -7.91 -12.08
C ARG A 89 7.64 -7.89 -10.58
N ASP A 90 8.15 -8.98 -10.01
CA ASP A 90 8.67 -8.98 -8.66
C ASP A 90 10.17 -9.29 -8.62
N SER A 91 10.78 -8.92 -7.53
CA SER A 91 12.13 -9.31 -7.18
C SER A 91 12.15 -9.62 -5.68
N GLU A 92 12.83 -10.69 -5.31
CA GLU A 92 12.86 -11.18 -3.95
C GLU A 92 14.28 -11.63 -3.55
N VAL A 93 14.53 -11.55 -2.26
CA VAL A 93 15.75 -12.08 -1.64
C VAL A 93 15.34 -12.88 -0.41
N GLY A 94 15.61 -14.16 -0.42
CA GLY A 94 15.56 -15.04 0.73
C GLY A 94 16.93 -15.09 1.38
N THR A 95 17.06 -14.79 2.67
CA THR A 95 18.28 -14.99 3.45
C THR A 95 18.03 -16.12 4.43
N LEU A 96 18.80 -17.19 4.35
CA LEU A 96 18.69 -18.31 5.26
C LEU A 96 19.07 -17.89 6.67
N VAL A 97 18.24 -18.24 7.65
CA VAL A 97 18.47 -18.01 9.09
C VAL A 97 18.69 -19.30 9.83
N SER A 98 18.41 -20.43 9.20
CA SER A 98 18.71 -21.79 9.63
C SER A 98 18.67 -22.73 8.43
N SER A 99 19.03 -24.00 8.60
CA SER A 99 18.89 -25.03 7.55
C SER A 99 17.45 -25.27 7.07
N GLN A 100 16.43 -24.76 7.79
CA GLN A 100 15.02 -24.99 7.50
C GLN A 100 14.22 -23.70 7.29
N ALA A 101 14.81 -22.53 7.50
CA ALA A 101 14.07 -21.27 7.45
C ALA A 101 14.85 -20.13 6.81
N LEU A 102 14.13 -19.26 6.15
CA LEU A 102 14.67 -18.03 5.57
C LEU A 102 13.80 -16.80 5.95
N VAL A 103 14.41 -15.64 5.90
CA VAL A 103 13.71 -14.35 5.89
C VAL A 103 13.62 -13.89 4.43
N LEU A 104 12.40 -13.76 3.94
CA LEU A 104 12.13 -13.28 2.59
C LEU A 104 11.83 -11.78 2.63
N THR A 105 12.47 -11.05 1.73
CA THR A 105 12.17 -9.64 1.43
C THR A 105 11.88 -9.53 -0.05
N GLY A 106 10.77 -8.92 -0.42
CA GLY A 106 10.34 -8.83 -1.82
C GLY A 106 9.73 -7.48 -2.17
N VAL A 107 9.79 -7.16 -3.46
CA VAL A 107 9.14 -5.98 -4.06
C VAL A 107 8.40 -6.40 -5.31
N ALA A 108 7.07 -6.26 -5.28
CA ALA A 108 6.23 -6.42 -6.47
C ALA A 108 5.93 -5.05 -7.08
N ARG A 109 6.33 -4.85 -8.34
CA ARG A 109 6.05 -3.64 -9.15
C ARG A 109 4.80 -3.89 -9.97
N LEU A 110 3.74 -3.15 -9.71
CA LEU A 110 2.41 -3.31 -10.30
C LEU A 110 1.91 -1.99 -10.89
N PRO A 111 0.87 -2.00 -11.74
CA PRO A 111 0.26 -0.77 -12.21
C PRO A 111 -0.21 0.11 -11.04
N GLY A 112 0.31 1.33 -11.02
CA GLY A 112 0.01 2.32 -9.97
C GLY A 112 0.92 2.30 -8.76
N GLY A 113 1.96 1.42 -8.68
CA GLY A 113 2.92 1.48 -7.58
C GLY A 113 3.61 0.16 -7.26
N THR A 114 4.21 0.11 -6.08
CA THR A 114 4.91 -1.10 -5.61
C THR A 114 4.32 -1.61 -4.30
N LEU A 115 4.43 -2.91 -4.06
CA LEU A 115 4.20 -3.55 -2.77
C LEU A 115 5.53 -4.07 -2.22
N ARG A 116 5.76 -3.89 -0.92
CA ARG A 116 6.92 -4.42 -0.21
C ARG A 116 6.48 -5.53 0.74
N LEU A 117 7.17 -6.65 0.66
CA LEU A 117 6.92 -7.83 1.48
C LEU A 117 8.13 -8.10 2.36
N LYS A 118 7.88 -8.58 3.58
CA LYS A 118 8.94 -9.07 4.46
C LYS A 118 8.34 -10.07 5.46
N GLY A 119 8.93 -11.26 5.55
CA GLY A 119 8.47 -12.27 6.49
C GLY A 119 9.43 -13.45 6.59
N LYS A 120 9.24 -14.27 7.61
CA LYS A 120 9.94 -15.54 7.80
C LYS A 120 9.12 -16.65 7.14
N GLN A 121 9.81 -17.59 6.52
CA GLN A 121 9.23 -18.72 5.81
C GLN A 121 10.07 -19.97 6.09
N THR A 122 9.42 -21.13 6.13
CA THR A 122 10.08 -22.42 6.14
C THR A 122 10.50 -22.79 4.71
N LEU A 123 11.69 -23.36 4.55
CA LEU A 123 12.12 -23.95 3.29
C LEU A 123 11.18 -25.11 2.92
N ASN A 124 10.91 -25.26 1.63
CA ASN A 124 10.06 -26.30 1.05
C ASN A 124 8.55 -26.19 1.34
N ASP A 125 8.07 -25.15 2.03
CA ASP A 125 6.64 -24.89 2.12
C ASP A 125 6.09 -24.54 0.73
N LEU A 126 5.15 -25.31 0.23
CA LEU A 126 4.47 -25.06 -1.04
C LEU A 126 3.29 -24.07 -0.89
N ALA A 127 2.91 -23.74 0.33
CA ALA A 127 1.88 -22.76 0.64
C ALA A 127 2.26 -21.98 1.90
N PHE A 128 2.44 -20.67 1.76
CA PHE A 128 2.85 -19.80 2.86
C PHE A 128 2.28 -18.40 2.72
N SER A 129 2.43 -17.59 3.74
CA SER A 129 1.92 -16.23 3.79
C SER A 129 3.01 -15.25 4.20
N ILE A 130 3.18 -14.19 3.43
CA ILE A 130 4.18 -13.14 3.69
C ILE A 130 3.46 -11.82 3.97
N PRO A 131 3.78 -11.12 5.08
CA PRO A 131 3.25 -9.80 5.37
C PRO A 131 3.61 -8.78 4.28
N VAL A 132 2.65 -7.94 3.91
CA VAL A 132 2.86 -6.71 3.14
C VAL A 132 3.15 -5.61 4.14
N VAL A 133 4.37 -5.07 4.09
CA VAL A 133 4.89 -4.10 5.06
C VAL A 133 4.82 -2.66 4.57
N GLY A 134 4.31 -2.44 3.36
CA GLY A 134 4.09 -1.12 2.76
C GLY A 134 4.16 -1.15 1.25
N GLY A 135 4.20 0.03 0.64
CA GLY A 135 4.26 0.20 -0.80
C GLY A 135 4.44 1.65 -1.21
N THR A 136 4.30 1.91 -2.51
CA THR A 136 4.34 3.25 -3.11
C THR A 136 3.15 3.47 -4.05
N GLY A 137 2.93 4.70 -4.49
CA GLY A 137 1.82 5.04 -5.37
C GLY A 137 0.48 4.70 -4.74
N ARG A 138 -0.42 4.06 -5.49
CA ARG A 138 -1.73 3.62 -4.97
C ARG A 138 -1.64 2.62 -3.81
N PHE A 139 -0.48 2.03 -3.59
CA PHE A 139 -0.22 1.08 -2.49
C PHE A 139 0.57 1.73 -1.34
N ALA A 140 0.68 3.06 -1.34
CA ALA A 140 1.31 3.77 -0.24
C ALA A 140 0.62 3.39 1.08
N ARG A 141 1.41 3.04 2.09
CA ARG A 141 0.93 2.58 3.40
C ARG A 141 0.07 1.31 3.40
N ALA A 142 -0.02 0.57 2.27
CA ALA A 142 -0.71 -0.71 2.22
C ALA A 142 -0.24 -1.64 3.34
N ARG A 143 -1.18 -2.36 3.93
CA ARG A 143 -0.97 -3.44 4.89
C ARG A 143 -1.73 -4.69 4.44
N GLY A 144 -1.36 -5.82 4.96
CA GLY A 144 -2.02 -7.07 4.65
C GLY A 144 -1.04 -8.21 4.47
N LYS A 145 -1.38 -9.16 3.61
CA LYS A 145 -0.54 -10.33 3.34
C LYS A 145 -0.63 -10.78 1.89
N CYS A 146 0.44 -11.39 1.41
CA CYS A 146 0.49 -12.17 0.19
C CYS A 146 0.45 -13.65 0.56
N GLN A 147 -0.55 -14.37 0.10
CA GLN A 147 -0.60 -15.83 0.15
C GLN A 147 0.05 -16.37 -1.13
N VAL A 148 1.09 -17.17 -0.97
CA VAL A 148 1.80 -17.83 -2.06
C VAL A 148 1.39 -19.29 -2.08
N GLN A 149 1.11 -19.83 -3.25
CA GLN A 149 0.85 -21.25 -3.48
C GLN A 149 1.68 -21.72 -4.67
N VAL A 150 2.46 -22.79 -4.48
CA VAL A 150 3.26 -23.42 -5.52
C VAL A 150 2.60 -24.75 -5.88
N ARG A 151 2.26 -24.93 -7.15
CA ARG A 151 1.66 -26.17 -7.69
C ARG A 151 2.37 -26.54 -8.97
N GLY A 152 3.30 -27.50 -8.88
CA GLY A 152 4.20 -27.82 -9.98
C GLY A 152 4.98 -26.58 -10.42
N ALA A 153 4.94 -26.22 -11.68
CA ALA A 153 5.60 -25.03 -12.23
C ALA A 153 4.81 -23.73 -12.07
N THR A 154 3.62 -23.76 -11.43
CA THR A 154 2.76 -22.60 -11.27
C THR A 154 2.88 -22.02 -9.88
N ILE A 155 3.24 -20.74 -9.78
CA ILE A 155 3.26 -19.97 -8.53
C ILE A 155 2.12 -18.96 -8.57
N THR A 156 1.22 -19.03 -7.60
CA THR A 156 0.09 -18.10 -7.48
C THR A 156 0.26 -17.21 -6.26
N ASN A 157 0.20 -15.90 -6.47
CA ASN A 157 0.30 -14.88 -5.44
C ASN A 157 -1.07 -14.21 -5.24
N THR A 158 -1.66 -14.34 -4.06
CA THR A 158 -2.91 -13.66 -3.69
C THR A 158 -2.63 -12.63 -2.61
N TYR A 159 -2.63 -11.37 -3.00
CA TYR A 159 -2.51 -10.25 -2.07
C TYR A 159 -3.89 -9.88 -1.52
N ARG A 160 -4.00 -9.83 -0.20
CA ARG A 160 -5.17 -9.26 0.51
C ARG A 160 -4.69 -8.04 1.25
N LEU A 161 -5.11 -6.86 0.79
CA LEU A 161 -4.59 -5.56 1.20
C LEU A 161 -5.67 -4.73 1.86
N VAL A 162 -5.26 -3.97 2.85
CA VAL A 162 -5.99 -2.82 3.38
C VAL A 162 -5.23 -1.58 2.90
N LEU A 163 -5.93 -0.73 2.15
CA LEU A 163 -5.42 0.55 1.65
C LEU A 163 -6.07 1.69 2.45
N PRO A 164 -5.30 2.72 2.86
CA PRO A 164 -5.82 3.90 3.57
C PRO A 164 -6.66 4.79 2.68
#